data_c87f3beee106672b2f36561f5dd16fd8
#
_entry.id   c87f3beee106672b2f36561f5dd16fd8
#
_cell.length_a   1.000
_cell.length_b   1.000
_cell.length_c   1.000
_cell.angle_alpha   90.00
_cell.angle_beta   90.00
_cell.angle_gamma   90.00
#
_symmetry.space_group_name_H-M   'P 1'
#
loop_
_entity.id
_entity.type
_entity.pdbx_description
1 polymer ?
#
loop_
_entity_poly.entity_id
_entity_poly.type
_entity_poly.pdbx_seq_one_letter_code
_entity_poly.pdbx_strand_id
1 'polypeptide(L)'
;MEYGGTALGIFTDRQRNYRKGFGAMKAKMMEEFEKEVGYIFQDKTLLATALTHSSYSNEKHMKKSQCNERLEFLGDAVLELVSSEFIFRNHSDMPEGEMTKTRASYVCEPTLALCAKEIHLGDYLRLGKGEELTGGRQRDSVLSDALEATIGAVYMDGGFEPAKRYIEAHILKDIDNKKLFYDSKTFLQEIVQRHEGNTLEYRLIGESGPDHHKEYQAAVFVNGRQISTGIGQTKKKAEQSAAYEAILILKRESDSQNKQGEHTCI
;
A
#
# COMPACT_ATOMS: atom_id res chain seq x y z
N MET A 1 -17.57 46.47 11.46
CA MET A 1 -17.05 45.56 12.50
C MET A 1 -16.06 44.65 11.82
N GLU A 2 -14.78 44.93 12.10
CA GLU A 2 -13.63 44.26 11.50
C GLU A 2 -13.46 42.90 12.16
N TYR A 3 -13.48 41.82 11.37
CA TYR A 3 -12.91 40.51 11.74
C TYR A 3 -11.55 40.35 11.09
N GLY A 4 -10.58 41.12 11.62
CA GLY A 4 -9.17 41.00 11.32
C GLY A 4 -8.42 40.43 12.52
N GLY A 5 -8.42 39.15 12.71
CA GLY A 5 -7.75 38.42 13.80
C GLY A 5 -6.95 37.23 13.29
N THR A 6 -5.79 37.52 12.75
CA THR A 6 -4.49 36.81 12.78
C THR A 6 -4.50 35.29 12.83
N ALA A 7 -4.71 34.65 11.68
CA ALA A 7 -4.33 33.25 11.44
C ALA A 7 -2.80 33.02 11.52
N LEU A 8 -1.97 34.06 11.32
CA LEU A 8 -0.50 33.99 11.37
C LEU A 8 0.07 33.71 12.77
N GLY A 9 -0.56 34.19 13.84
CA GLY A 9 -0.06 34.05 15.21
C GLY A 9 -0.22 32.64 15.78
N ILE A 10 -1.22 31.91 15.32
CA ILE A 10 -1.51 30.54 15.80
C ILE A 10 -0.53 29.51 15.17
N PHE A 11 -0.04 29.79 13.96
CA PHE A 11 0.92 28.93 13.27
C PHE A 11 2.32 28.96 13.91
N THR A 12 2.81 30.10 14.38
CA THR A 12 4.16 30.23 14.93
C THR A 12 4.33 29.58 16.31
N ASP A 13 3.28 29.56 17.14
CA ASP A 13 3.31 28.92 18.45
C ASP A 13 3.17 27.40 18.35
N ARG A 14 2.42 26.89 17.39
CA ARG A 14 2.40 25.45 17.06
C ARG A 14 3.78 24.96 16.62
N GLN A 15 4.47 25.65 15.75
CA GLN A 15 5.82 25.27 15.28
C GLN A 15 6.85 25.28 16.43
N ARG A 16 6.78 26.20 17.38
CA ARG A 16 7.68 26.21 18.55
C ARG A 16 7.46 25.05 19.51
N ASN A 17 6.20 24.66 19.75
CA ASN A 17 5.87 23.55 20.64
C ASN A 17 6.16 22.18 20.00
N TYR A 18 6.02 22.05 18.69
CA TYR A 18 6.39 20.85 17.95
C TYR A 18 7.91 20.59 17.98
N ARG A 19 8.75 21.63 17.86
CA ARG A 19 10.21 21.49 17.97
C ARG A 19 10.71 20.97 19.32
N LYS A 20 9.95 21.13 20.39
CA LYS A 20 10.29 20.63 21.73
C LYS A 20 9.80 19.17 21.98
N GLY A 21 8.79 18.70 21.27
CA GLY A 21 8.19 17.36 21.47
C GLY A 21 8.69 16.28 20.49
N PHE A 22 9.12 16.68 19.32
CA PHE A 22 9.68 15.78 18.32
C PHE A 22 11.19 15.66 18.52
N GLY A 23 11.62 14.80 19.46
CA GLY A 23 13.02 14.39 19.56
C GLY A 23 13.51 13.96 18.18
N ALA A 24 14.45 14.69 17.67
CA ALA A 24 15.24 14.57 16.45
C ALA A 24 14.99 13.33 15.55
N MET A 25 13.89 13.31 14.80
CA MET A 25 13.94 12.70 13.49
C MET A 25 14.95 13.55 12.71
N LYS A 26 16.07 12.95 12.33
CA LYS A 26 17.14 13.71 11.69
C LYS A 26 16.54 14.39 10.47
N ALA A 27 16.70 15.70 10.34
CA ALA A 27 16.21 16.49 9.19
C ALA A 27 16.55 15.77 7.86
N LYS A 28 17.70 15.09 7.82
CA LYS A 28 18.14 14.26 6.72
C LYS A 28 17.17 13.12 6.34
N MET A 29 16.57 12.42 7.31
CA MET A 29 15.59 11.35 7.03
C MET A 29 14.32 11.90 6.38
N MET A 30 13.86 13.07 6.81
CA MET A 30 12.68 13.72 6.21
C MET A 30 12.98 14.18 4.79
N GLU A 31 14.16 14.74 4.55
CA GLU A 31 14.60 15.14 3.21
C GLU A 31 14.79 13.93 2.27
N GLU A 32 15.26 12.80 2.79
CA GLU A 32 15.36 11.54 2.05
C GLU A 32 13.97 11.03 1.67
N PHE A 33 13.03 11.01 2.61
CA PHE A 33 11.66 10.60 2.33
C PHE A 33 10.97 11.52 1.32
N GLU A 34 11.12 12.84 1.44
CA GLU A 34 10.57 13.80 0.49
C GLU A 34 11.08 13.59 -0.95
N LYS A 35 12.35 13.20 -1.10
CA LYS A 35 12.92 12.85 -2.40
C LYS A 35 12.33 11.55 -2.94
N GLU A 36 12.15 10.54 -2.07
CA GLU A 36 11.56 9.25 -2.42
C GLU A 36 10.14 9.42 -2.96
N VAL A 37 9.33 10.23 -2.27
CA VAL A 37 7.93 10.43 -2.63
C VAL A 37 7.68 11.59 -3.62
N GLY A 38 8.71 12.37 -3.95
CA GLY A 38 8.61 13.48 -4.90
C GLY A 38 7.76 14.66 -4.42
N TYR A 39 7.57 14.81 -3.09
CA TYR A 39 6.82 15.91 -2.49
C TYR A 39 7.59 16.58 -1.36
N ILE A 40 7.77 17.90 -1.46
CA ILE A 40 8.47 18.72 -0.46
C ILE A 40 7.45 19.42 0.40
N PHE A 41 7.40 19.08 1.70
CA PHE A 41 6.47 19.68 2.65
C PHE A 41 6.89 21.11 3.02
N GLN A 42 5.94 22.03 3.01
CA GLN A 42 6.09 23.39 3.53
C GLN A 42 6.07 23.36 5.06
N ASP A 43 5.14 22.63 5.66
CA ASP A 43 5.11 22.35 7.09
C ASP A 43 5.63 20.94 7.41
N LYS A 44 6.93 20.86 7.76
CA LYS A 44 7.58 19.61 8.16
C LYS A 44 6.94 18.94 9.38
N THR A 45 6.12 19.65 10.15
CA THR A 45 5.44 19.05 11.32
C THR A 45 4.32 18.11 10.89
N LEU A 46 3.71 18.33 9.72
CA LEU A 46 2.72 17.42 9.14
C LEU A 46 3.37 16.09 8.77
N LEU A 47 4.49 16.11 8.06
CA LEU A 47 5.25 14.90 7.73
C LEU A 47 5.70 14.18 9.00
N ALA A 48 6.29 14.90 9.97
CA ALA A 48 6.72 14.30 11.23
C ALA A 48 5.58 13.65 12.00
N THR A 49 4.36 14.20 11.92
CA THR A 49 3.16 13.64 12.54
C THR A 49 2.70 12.38 11.80
N ALA A 50 2.65 12.41 10.47
CA ALA A 50 2.27 11.26 9.65
C ALA A 50 3.19 10.05 9.88
N LEU A 51 4.48 10.29 10.05
CA LEU A 51 5.48 9.26 10.32
C LEU A 51 5.56 8.84 11.81
N THR A 52 4.66 9.32 12.68
CA THR A 52 4.67 8.99 14.12
C THR A 52 3.50 8.10 14.47
N HIS A 53 3.77 6.81 14.69
CA HIS A 53 2.78 5.85 15.14
C HIS A 53 2.35 6.11 16.60
N SER A 54 1.12 5.73 16.95
CA SER A 54 0.56 5.92 18.29
C SER A 54 1.38 5.27 19.41
N SER A 55 2.02 4.13 19.16
CA SER A 55 2.92 3.47 20.13
C SER A 55 4.08 4.35 20.55
N TYR A 56 4.68 5.11 19.61
CA TYR A 56 5.75 6.04 19.92
C TYR A 56 5.24 7.23 20.75
N SER A 57 4.12 7.80 20.35
CA SER A 57 3.55 8.94 21.08
C SER A 57 3.14 8.57 22.51
N ASN A 58 2.64 7.36 22.72
CA ASN A 58 2.30 6.83 24.04
C ASN A 58 3.55 6.62 24.90
N GLU A 59 4.61 5.98 24.35
CA GLU A 59 5.88 5.78 25.05
C GLU A 59 6.54 7.11 25.47
N LYS A 60 6.42 8.13 24.63
CA LYS A 60 6.99 9.46 24.88
C LYS A 60 6.05 10.41 25.62
N HIS A 61 4.90 9.91 26.10
CA HIS A 61 3.88 10.74 26.78
C HIS A 61 3.49 12.00 25.99
N MET A 62 3.41 11.88 24.67
CA MET A 62 3.02 12.95 23.77
C MET A 62 1.49 13.12 23.80
N LYS A 63 0.99 14.25 23.30
CA LYS A 63 -0.46 14.44 23.13
C LYS A 63 -0.99 13.49 22.05
N LYS A 64 -2.20 12.94 22.25
CA LYS A 64 -2.86 12.07 21.25
C LYS A 64 -2.95 12.68 19.84
N SER A 65 -3.01 14.01 19.73
CA SER A 65 -2.99 14.71 18.45
C SER A 65 -1.63 14.76 17.74
N GLN A 66 -0.60 14.15 18.32
CA GLN A 66 0.77 14.16 17.80
C GLN A 66 1.18 12.80 17.20
N CYS A 67 0.25 11.86 17.05
CA CYS A 67 0.41 10.64 16.25
C CYS A 67 -0.37 10.74 14.93
N ASN A 68 -0.17 9.77 14.07
CA ASN A 68 -0.69 9.73 12.70
C ASN A 68 -2.20 9.50 12.59
N GLU A 69 -2.89 8.95 13.59
CA GLU A 69 -4.30 8.53 13.53
C GLU A 69 -5.27 9.59 12.97
N ARG A 70 -5.04 10.88 13.26
CA ARG A 70 -5.91 11.95 12.74
C ARG A 70 -5.64 12.27 11.27
N LEU A 71 -4.40 12.13 10.84
CA LEU A 71 -4.02 12.32 9.44
C LEU A 71 -4.43 11.10 8.61
N GLU A 72 -4.33 9.90 9.17
CA GLU A 72 -4.86 8.65 8.62
C GLU A 72 -6.36 8.79 8.31
N PHE A 73 -7.17 9.17 9.29
CA PHE A 73 -8.60 9.41 9.09
C PHE A 73 -8.92 10.38 7.93
N LEU A 74 -8.13 11.45 7.79
CA LEU A 74 -8.32 12.41 6.71
C LEU A 74 -7.81 11.84 5.37
N GLY A 75 -6.67 11.14 5.41
CA GLY A 75 -6.04 10.57 4.24
C GLY A 75 -6.87 9.47 3.60
N ASP A 76 -7.52 8.61 4.40
CA ASP A 76 -8.49 7.62 3.94
C ASP A 76 -9.59 8.28 3.11
N ALA A 77 -10.23 9.32 3.62
CA ALA A 77 -11.28 10.04 2.90
C ALA A 77 -10.80 10.65 1.56
N VAL A 78 -9.58 11.20 1.53
CA VAL A 78 -8.98 11.76 0.31
C VAL A 78 -8.64 10.63 -0.68
N LEU A 79 -8.11 9.52 -0.21
CA LEU A 79 -7.78 8.34 -1.01
C LEU A 79 -9.03 7.75 -1.65
N GLU A 80 -10.11 7.58 -0.88
CA GLU A 80 -11.39 7.09 -1.40
C GLU A 80 -11.96 8.00 -2.50
N LEU A 81 -11.91 9.32 -2.32
CA LEU A 81 -12.38 10.28 -3.31
C LEU A 81 -11.57 10.19 -4.62
N VAL A 82 -10.24 10.21 -4.52
CA VAL A 82 -9.35 10.16 -5.70
C VAL A 82 -9.47 8.81 -6.42
N SER A 83 -9.54 7.71 -5.68
CA SER A 83 -9.72 6.37 -6.24
C SER A 83 -11.08 6.24 -6.95
N SER A 84 -12.14 6.83 -6.38
CA SER A 84 -13.47 6.88 -7.02
C SER A 84 -13.45 7.68 -8.33
N GLU A 85 -12.82 8.85 -8.34
CA GLU A 85 -12.66 9.66 -9.55
C GLU A 85 -11.87 8.90 -10.62
N PHE A 86 -10.78 8.24 -10.22
CA PHE A 86 -9.95 7.45 -11.12
C PHE A 86 -10.75 6.32 -11.79
N ILE A 87 -11.49 5.54 -11.02
CA ILE A 87 -12.33 4.44 -11.53
C ILE A 87 -13.40 4.99 -12.46
N PHE A 88 -14.12 6.04 -12.04
CA PHE A 88 -15.18 6.65 -12.83
C PHE A 88 -14.68 7.15 -14.20
N ARG A 89 -13.49 7.73 -14.26
CA ARG A 89 -12.91 8.26 -15.51
C ARG A 89 -12.35 7.16 -16.43
N ASN A 90 -11.78 6.09 -15.85
CA ASN A 90 -11.08 5.08 -16.64
C ASN A 90 -11.93 3.86 -17.01
N HIS A 91 -13.12 3.71 -16.41
CA HIS A 91 -14.01 2.57 -16.63
C HIS A 91 -15.45 3.04 -16.89
N SER A 92 -15.67 3.67 -18.05
CA SER A 92 -16.96 4.32 -18.43
C SER A 92 -18.17 3.38 -18.42
N ASP A 93 -17.96 2.09 -18.69
CA ASP A 93 -19.03 1.10 -18.82
C ASP A 93 -19.19 0.24 -17.55
N MET A 94 -18.41 0.53 -16.48
CA MET A 94 -18.44 -0.26 -15.25
C MET A 94 -19.67 0.10 -14.40
N PRO A 95 -20.53 -0.87 -14.04
CA PRO A 95 -21.65 -0.64 -13.14
C PRO A 95 -21.21 -0.19 -11.75
N GLU A 96 -22.08 0.56 -11.05
CA GLU A 96 -21.79 1.10 -9.70
C GLU A 96 -21.32 0.01 -8.71
N GLY A 97 -21.98 -1.15 -8.68
CA GLY A 97 -21.59 -2.24 -7.78
C GLY A 97 -20.19 -2.80 -8.06
N GLU A 98 -19.74 -2.77 -9.31
CA GLU A 98 -18.37 -3.15 -9.69
C GLU A 98 -17.38 -2.06 -9.36
N MET A 99 -17.73 -0.78 -9.57
CA MET A 99 -16.89 0.35 -9.15
C MET A 99 -16.63 0.32 -7.65
N THR A 100 -17.65 0.04 -6.84
CA THR A 100 -17.54 -0.07 -5.38
C THR A 100 -16.60 -1.21 -4.97
N LYS A 101 -16.72 -2.39 -5.58
CA LYS A 101 -15.82 -3.53 -5.34
C LYS A 101 -14.39 -3.24 -5.77
N THR A 102 -14.24 -2.59 -6.93
CA THR A 102 -12.93 -2.22 -7.47
C THR A 102 -12.24 -1.21 -6.56
N ARG A 103 -12.95 -0.16 -6.11
CA ARG A 103 -12.41 0.79 -5.14
C ARG A 103 -11.95 0.09 -3.87
N ALA A 104 -12.80 -0.75 -3.26
CA ALA A 104 -12.45 -1.49 -2.06
C ALA A 104 -11.16 -2.33 -2.23
N SER A 105 -10.91 -2.88 -3.42
CA SER A 105 -9.68 -3.62 -3.71
C SER A 105 -8.45 -2.71 -3.88
N TYR A 106 -8.62 -1.46 -4.28
CA TYR A 106 -7.55 -0.49 -4.46
C TYR A 106 -7.07 0.10 -3.13
N VAL A 107 -8.02 0.34 -2.19
CA VAL A 107 -7.76 1.01 -0.92
C VAL A 107 -7.68 0.05 0.27
N CYS A 108 -7.68 -1.27 0.06
CA CYS A 108 -7.57 -2.23 1.16
C CYS A 108 -6.16 -2.25 1.78
N GLU A 109 -6.09 -2.59 3.06
CA GLU A 109 -4.84 -2.70 3.84
C GLU A 109 -3.71 -3.40 3.07
N PRO A 110 -3.91 -4.60 2.46
CA PRO A 110 -2.83 -5.27 1.76
C PRO A 110 -2.28 -4.49 0.56
N THR A 111 -3.13 -3.84 -0.23
CA THR A 111 -2.72 -3.02 -1.38
C THR A 111 -1.92 -1.80 -0.90
N LEU A 112 -2.42 -1.10 0.12
CA LEU A 112 -1.75 0.06 0.67
C LEU A 112 -0.41 -0.30 1.33
N ALA A 113 -0.34 -1.43 2.03
CA ALA A 113 0.90 -1.93 2.61
C ALA A 113 1.96 -2.25 1.54
N LEU A 114 1.54 -2.78 0.38
CA LEU A 114 2.46 -2.98 -0.76
C LEU A 114 2.99 -1.64 -1.26
N CYS A 115 2.11 -0.68 -1.51
CA CYS A 115 2.50 0.67 -1.96
C CYS A 115 3.45 1.34 -0.95
N ALA A 116 3.19 1.19 0.36
CA ALA A 116 4.04 1.71 1.42
C ALA A 116 5.45 1.06 1.41
N LYS A 117 5.53 -0.24 1.09
CA LYS A 117 6.81 -0.96 0.96
C LYS A 117 7.59 -0.52 -0.27
N GLU A 118 6.92 -0.24 -1.39
CA GLU A 118 7.55 0.25 -2.61
C GLU A 118 8.27 1.59 -2.42
N ILE A 119 7.76 2.45 -1.53
CA ILE A 119 8.37 3.74 -1.15
C ILE A 119 9.17 3.66 0.16
N HIS A 120 9.50 2.48 0.63
CA HIS A 120 10.28 2.23 1.86
C HIS A 120 9.75 2.95 3.10
N LEU A 121 8.42 3.24 3.15
CA LEU A 121 7.80 4.06 4.20
C LEU A 121 8.12 3.54 5.61
N GLY A 122 8.19 2.21 5.79
CA GLY A 122 8.52 1.57 7.05
C GLY A 122 9.83 2.07 7.66
N ASP A 123 10.85 2.40 6.85
CA ASP A 123 12.17 2.82 7.33
C ASP A 123 12.14 4.20 7.99
N TYR A 124 11.15 5.00 7.66
CA TYR A 124 10.97 6.37 8.16
C TYR A 124 10.05 6.45 9.39
N LEU A 125 9.34 5.36 9.75
CA LEU A 125 8.38 5.37 10.85
C LEU A 125 9.04 5.51 12.22
N ARG A 126 8.38 6.24 13.11
CA ARG A 126 8.69 6.34 14.53
C ARG A 126 7.75 5.41 15.29
N LEU A 127 8.31 4.33 15.81
CA LEU A 127 7.61 3.31 16.57
C LEU A 127 8.06 3.31 18.04
N GLY A 128 7.18 2.93 18.95
CA GLY A 128 7.55 2.62 20.31
C GLY A 128 8.36 1.32 20.34
N LYS A 129 9.19 1.13 21.38
CA LYS A 129 10.09 -0.04 21.49
C LYS A 129 9.35 -1.37 21.38
N GLY A 130 8.18 -1.50 22.00
CA GLY A 130 7.38 -2.72 21.93
C GLY A 130 6.94 -3.03 20.52
N GLU A 131 6.45 -2.03 19.79
CA GLU A 131 6.01 -2.15 18.39
C GLU A 131 7.19 -2.48 17.47
N GLU A 132 8.33 -1.82 17.67
CA GLU A 132 9.56 -2.10 16.93
C GLU A 132 10.04 -3.55 17.11
N LEU A 133 10.08 -4.04 18.35
CA LEU A 133 10.51 -5.40 18.69
C LEU A 133 9.61 -6.51 18.10
N THR A 134 8.33 -6.20 17.87
CA THR A 134 7.37 -7.14 17.27
C THR A 134 7.28 -7.03 15.74
N GLY A 135 8.22 -6.32 15.12
CA GLY A 135 8.27 -6.17 13.66
C GLY A 135 7.23 -5.20 13.09
N GLY A 136 6.76 -4.24 13.90
CA GLY A 136 5.74 -3.26 13.50
C GLY A 136 6.10 -2.49 12.23
N ARG A 137 7.39 -2.25 12.00
CA ARG A 137 7.92 -1.57 10.81
C ARG A 137 7.59 -2.27 9.48
N GLN A 138 7.33 -3.57 9.52
CA GLN A 138 6.98 -4.40 8.37
C GLN A 138 5.54 -4.91 8.43
N ARG A 139 4.78 -4.52 9.46
CA ARG A 139 3.38 -4.94 9.63
C ARG A 139 2.48 -4.20 8.67
N ASP A 140 1.66 -4.95 7.94
CA ASP A 140 0.83 -4.40 6.87
C ASP A 140 -0.14 -3.32 7.39
N SER A 141 -0.78 -3.51 8.55
CA SER A 141 -1.67 -2.49 9.14
C SER A 141 -0.93 -1.20 9.53
N VAL A 142 0.29 -1.28 10.09
CA VAL A 142 1.08 -0.09 10.44
C VAL A 142 1.51 0.68 9.20
N LEU A 143 1.83 -0.04 8.13
CA LEU A 143 2.26 0.54 6.86
C LEU A 143 1.12 1.20 6.10
N SER A 144 -0.08 0.56 6.06
CA SER A 144 -1.28 1.13 5.43
C SER A 144 -1.71 2.41 6.13
N ASP A 145 -1.85 2.39 7.47
CA ASP A 145 -2.24 3.55 8.27
C ASP A 145 -1.27 4.72 8.09
N ALA A 146 0.04 4.42 8.04
CA ALA A 146 1.06 5.45 7.80
C ALA A 146 1.02 6.02 6.38
N LEU A 147 0.69 5.22 5.37
CA LEU A 147 0.51 5.71 4.00
C LEU A 147 -0.69 6.63 3.90
N GLU A 148 -1.82 6.26 4.47
CA GLU A 148 -3.00 7.13 4.56
C GLU A 148 -2.69 8.42 5.32
N ALA A 149 -1.99 8.32 6.46
CA ALA A 149 -1.55 9.51 7.19
C ALA A 149 -0.64 10.42 6.36
N THR A 150 0.20 9.85 5.50
CA THR A 150 1.05 10.63 4.59
C THR A 150 0.21 11.36 3.53
N ILE A 151 -0.83 10.71 2.99
CA ILE A 151 -1.81 11.34 2.09
C ILE A 151 -2.50 12.50 2.79
N GLY A 152 -2.98 12.30 4.01
CA GLY A 152 -3.60 13.34 4.83
C GLY A 152 -2.65 14.51 5.11
N ALA A 153 -1.36 14.24 5.33
CA ALA A 153 -0.34 15.26 5.52
C ALA A 153 -0.11 16.08 4.24
N VAL A 154 0.01 15.43 3.07
CA VAL A 154 0.14 16.10 1.77
C VAL A 154 -1.08 16.97 1.48
N TYR A 155 -2.28 16.46 1.77
CA TYR A 155 -3.51 17.22 1.60
C TYR A 155 -3.56 18.46 2.50
N MET A 156 -3.16 18.35 3.75
CA MET A 156 -3.14 19.48 4.69
C MET A 156 -2.08 20.54 4.35
N ASP A 157 -0.99 20.11 3.73
CA ASP A 157 0.13 20.98 3.35
C ASP A 157 -0.09 21.67 2.01
N GLY A 158 -0.56 20.96 1.01
CA GLY A 158 -0.66 21.42 -0.38
C GLY A 158 -2.06 21.43 -0.98
N GLY A 159 -3.07 20.89 -0.29
CA GLY A 159 -4.44 20.78 -0.79
C GLY A 159 -4.67 19.56 -1.69
N PHE A 160 -5.81 19.56 -2.39
CA PHE A 160 -6.31 18.38 -3.13
C PHE A 160 -5.41 17.95 -4.29
N GLU A 161 -4.97 18.89 -5.13
CA GLU A 161 -4.20 18.56 -6.34
C GLU A 161 -2.84 17.89 -6.05
N PRO A 162 -2.02 18.36 -5.09
CA PRO A 162 -0.84 17.62 -4.66
C PRO A 162 -1.15 16.23 -4.10
N ALA A 163 -2.20 16.09 -3.27
CA ALA A 163 -2.60 14.81 -2.71
C ALA A 163 -3.06 13.84 -3.82
N LYS A 164 -3.81 14.32 -4.80
CA LYS A 164 -4.23 13.54 -5.97
C LYS A 164 -3.01 13.02 -6.74
N ARG A 165 -2.05 13.89 -7.08
CA ARG A 165 -0.82 13.47 -7.77
C ARG A 165 -0.01 12.44 -6.96
N TYR A 166 0.04 12.60 -5.65
CA TYR A 166 0.70 11.64 -4.76
C TYR A 166 0.04 10.27 -4.84
N ILE A 167 -1.30 10.21 -4.74
CA ILE A 167 -2.08 8.97 -4.83
C ILE A 167 -1.92 8.32 -6.21
N GLU A 168 -2.04 9.09 -7.29
CA GLU A 168 -1.86 8.60 -8.65
C GLU A 168 -0.47 8.00 -8.88
N ALA A 169 0.59 8.64 -8.35
CA ALA A 169 1.97 8.20 -8.55
C ALA A 169 2.34 6.96 -7.74
N HIS A 170 1.86 6.84 -6.49
CA HIS A 170 2.33 5.81 -5.56
C HIS A 170 1.32 4.69 -5.32
N ILE A 171 0.02 4.92 -5.56
CA ILE A 171 -1.02 3.93 -5.29
C ILE A 171 -1.65 3.45 -6.59
N LEU A 172 -2.19 4.36 -7.40
CA LEU A 172 -2.96 4.00 -8.59
C LEU A 172 -2.09 3.62 -9.80
N LYS A 173 -0.81 3.98 -9.78
CA LYS A 173 0.15 3.51 -10.77
C LYS A 173 0.26 1.99 -10.69
N ASP A 174 0.06 1.31 -11.82
CA ASP A 174 0.09 -0.16 -11.94
C ASP A 174 -0.85 -0.90 -10.98
N ILE A 175 -1.97 -0.26 -10.57
CA ILE A 175 -2.89 -0.78 -9.56
C ILE A 175 -3.48 -2.14 -9.94
N ASP A 176 -3.73 -2.39 -11.22
CA ASP A 176 -4.27 -3.67 -11.69
C ASP A 176 -3.28 -4.82 -11.48
N ASN A 177 -1.98 -4.57 -11.62
CA ASN A 177 -0.94 -5.55 -11.30
C ASN A 177 -0.83 -5.79 -9.79
N LYS A 178 -0.96 -4.73 -8.98
CA LYS A 178 -0.97 -4.83 -7.51
C LYS A 178 -2.19 -5.64 -7.03
N LYS A 179 -3.37 -5.35 -7.56
CA LYS A 179 -4.59 -6.12 -7.30
C LYS A 179 -4.43 -7.59 -7.70
N LEU A 180 -3.89 -7.84 -8.89
CA LEU A 180 -3.64 -9.19 -9.35
C LEU A 180 -2.73 -9.97 -8.41
N PHE A 181 -1.73 -9.32 -7.82
CA PHE A 181 -0.84 -9.94 -6.83
C PHE A 181 -1.61 -10.37 -5.57
N TYR A 182 -2.49 -9.52 -5.03
CA TYR A 182 -3.22 -9.82 -3.78
C TYR A 182 -4.35 -10.81 -3.96
N ASP A 183 -5.10 -10.70 -5.04
CA ASP A 183 -6.21 -11.59 -5.33
C ASP A 183 -5.80 -12.80 -6.18
N SER A 184 -4.49 -13.02 -6.35
CA SER A 184 -3.95 -14.01 -7.27
C SER A 184 -4.53 -15.42 -7.05
N LYS A 185 -4.77 -15.85 -5.82
CA LYS A 185 -5.39 -17.16 -5.55
C LYS A 185 -6.81 -17.26 -6.09
N THR A 186 -7.62 -16.22 -5.88
CA THR A 186 -9.00 -16.16 -6.39
C THR A 186 -9.02 -16.07 -7.91
N PHE A 187 -8.21 -15.19 -8.49
CA PHE A 187 -8.10 -15.06 -9.94
C PHE A 187 -7.61 -16.35 -10.61
N LEU A 188 -6.62 -16.99 -10.04
CA LEU A 188 -6.11 -18.26 -10.58
C LEU A 188 -7.17 -19.35 -10.52
N GLN A 189 -7.93 -19.41 -9.43
CA GLN A 189 -9.05 -20.34 -9.29
C GLN A 189 -10.10 -20.09 -10.35
N GLU A 190 -10.50 -18.84 -10.61
CA GLU A 190 -11.45 -18.48 -11.66
C GLU A 190 -10.92 -18.85 -13.06
N ILE A 191 -9.64 -18.61 -13.35
CA ILE A 191 -9.02 -18.98 -14.63
C ILE A 191 -9.06 -20.49 -14.84
N VAL A 192 -8.67 -21.26 -13.84
CA VAL A 192 -8.60 -22.72 -13.94
C VAL A 192 -9.99 -23.35 -14.02
N GLN A 193 -10.95 -22.83 -13.25
CA GLN A 193 -12.32 -23.36 -13.20
C GLN A 193 -13.19 -22.96 -14.40
N ARG A 194 -12.75 -22.06 -15.30
CA ARG A 194 -13.47 -21.80 -16.58
C ARG A 194 -13.66 -23.05 -17.43
N HIS A 195 -12.82 -24.02 -17.24
CA HIS A 195 -12.96 -25.33 -17.92
C HIS A 195 -13.32 -26.39 -16.87
N GLU A 196 -14.49 -26.99 -17.02
CA GLU A 196 -14.96 -28.08 -16.15
C GLU A 196 -13.94 -29.25 -16.10
N GLY A 197 -13.69 -29.73 -14.89
CA GLY A 197 -12.76 -30.83 -14.65
C GLY A 197 -11.31 -30.44 -14.38
N ASN A 198 -10.95 -29.16 -14.55
CA ASN A 198 -9.62 -28.71 -14.17
C ASN A 198 -9.44 -28.69 -12.65
N THR A 199 -8.27 -29.11 -12.20
CA THR A 199 -7.89 -29.12 -10.77
C THR A 199 -6.80 -28.10 -10.50
N LEU A 200 -6.91 -27.41 -9.36
CA LEU A 200 -5.93 -26.46 -8.85
C LEU A 200 -5.47 -26.91 -7.47
N GLU A 201 -4.17 -27.11 -7.30
CA GLU A 201 -3.57 -27.49 -6.02
C GLU A 201 -2.41 -26.59 -5.66
N TYR A 202 -2.27 -26.31 -4.36
CA TYR A 202 -1.10 -25.66 -3.77
C TYR A 202 -0.36 -26.67 -2.90
N ARG A 203 0.95 -26.78 -3.10
CA ARG A 203 1.80 -27.67 -2.30
C ARG A 203 2.96 -26.89 -1.72
N LEU A 204 3.16 -27.04 -0.41
CA LEU A 204 4.37 -26.56 0.23
C LEU A 204 5.52 -27.48 -0.18
N ILE A 205 6.55 -26.94 -0.82
CA ILE A 205 7.67 -27.71 -1.38
C ILE A 205 8.99 -27.46 -0.65
N GLY A 206 9.03 -26.48 0.25
CA GLY A 206 10.21 -26.19 1.06
C GLY A 206 9.93 -25.19 2.17
N GLU A 207 10.77 -25.26 3.19
CA GLU A 207 10.90 -24.20 4.20
C GLU A 207 12.39 -24.03 4.53
N SER A 208 12.82 -22.79 4.79
CA SER A 208 14.19 -22.45 5.09
C SER A 208 14.24 -21.28 6.09
N GLY A 209 15.41 -21.06 6.67
CA GLY A 209 15.65 -19.98 7.64
C GLY A 209 15.37 -20.35 9.10
N PRO A 210 15.90 -19.54 10.05
CA PRO A 210 15.68 -19.73 11.48
C PRO A 210 14.22 -19.42 11.87
N ASP A 211 13.75 -19.92 13.02
CA ASP A 211 12.35 -19.82 13.45
C ASP A 211 11.74 -18.41 13.41
N HIS A 212 12.54 -17.38 13.63
CA HIS A 212 12.13 -15.98 13.63
C HIS A 212 12.21 -15.30 12.23
N HIS A 213 12.75 -16.03 11.21
CA HIS A 213 12.86 -15.59 9.81
C HIS A 213 12.64 -16.77 8.86
N LYS A 214 11.56 -17.54 9.09
CA LYS A 214 11.20 -18.63 8.19
C LYS A 214 10.73 -18.11 6.84
N GLU A 215 11.26 -18.72 5.79
CA GLU A 215 10.75 -18.60 4.42
C GLU A 215 10.10 -19.91 4.01
N TYR A 216 8.93 -19.81 3.43
CA TYR A 216 8.17 -20.94 2.89
C TYR A 216 8.23 -20.88 1.38
N GLN A 217 8.37 -22.03 0.74
CA GLN A 217 8.27 -22.18 -0.70
C GLN A 217 7.04 -23.01 -1.05
N ALA A 218 6.15 -22.46 -1.88
CA ALA A 218 4.96 -23.13 -2.37
C ALA A 218 5.02 -23.29 -3.89
N ALA A 219 4.36 -24.34 -4.39
CA ALA A 219 4.17 -24.58 -5.81
C ALA A 219 2.68 -24.66 -6.15
N VAL A 220 2.32 -24.16 -7.33
CA VAL A 220 0.99 -24.28 -7.94
C VAL A 220 1.01 -25.41 -8.95
N PHE A 221 -0.01 -26.27 -8.86
CA PHE A 221 -0.26 -27.35 -9.81
C PHE A 221 -1.63 -27.16 -10.46
N VAL A 222 -1.67 -27.26 -11.78
CA VAL A 222 -2.92 -27.31 -12.56
C VAL A 222 -2.94 -28.66 -13.29
N ASN A 223 -4.00 -29.45 -13.06
CA ASN A 223 -4.13 -30.79 -13.60
C ASN A 223 -2.91 -31.72 -13.34
N GLY A 224 -2.34 -31.59 -12.14
CA GLY A 224 -1.16 -32.36 -11.74
C GLY A 224 0.18 -31.83 -12.31
N ARG A 225 0.18 -30.90 -13.26
CA ARG A 225 1.40 -30.24 -13.79
C ARG A 225 1.77 -29.05 -12.94
N GLN A 226 3.02 -28.97 -12.49
CA GLN A 226 3.55 -27.79 -11.82
C GLN A 226 3.65 -26.62 -12.82
N ILE A 227 3.01 -25.49 -12.49
CA ILE A 227 3.00 -24.29 -13.31
C ILE A 227 4.01 -23.27 -12.80
N SER A 228 4.07 -23.07 -11.48
CA SER A 228 4.90 -22.02 -10.88
C SER A 228 5.35 -22.39 -9.48
N THR A 229 6.25 -21.56 -8.93
CA THR A 229 6.64 -21.57 -7.52
C THR A 229 6.64 -20.15 -6.97
N GLY A 230 6.49 -20.00 -5.64
CA GLY A 230 6.56 -18.72 -4.96
C GLY A 230 7.16 -18.85 -3.57
N ILE A 231 7.75 -17.79 -3.08
CA ILE A 231 8.39 -17.70 -1.77
C ILE A 231 7.67 -16.65 -0.93
N GLY A 232 7.58 -16.88 0.38
CA GLY A 232 7.01 -15.92 1.32
C GLY A 232 7.31 -16.25 2.77
N GLN A 233 7.25 -15.25 3.63
CA GLN A 233 7.48 -15.39 5.07
C GLN A 233 6.37 -16.15 5.81
N THR A 234 5.27 -16.44 5.14
CA THR A 234 4.21 -17.32 5.63
C THR A 234 3.77 -18.23 4.50
N LYS A 235 3.19 -19.40 4.84
CA LYS A 235 2.64 -20.34 3.86
C LYS A 235 1.66 -19.63 2.91
N LYS A 236 0.78 -18.78 3.46
CA LYS A 236 -0.19 -18.00 2.67
C LYS A 236 0.51 -17.03 1.69
N LYS A 237 1.56 -16.32 2.11
CA LYS A 237 2.32 -15.43 1.23
C LYS A 237 3.07 -16.19 0.14
N ALA A 238 3.62 -17.37 0.45
CA ALA A 238 4.27 -18.23 -0.54
C ALA A 238 3.28 -18.76 -1.60
N GLU A 239 2.10 -19.23 -1.17
CA GLU A 239 1.04 -19.66 -2.08
C GLU A 239 0.51 -18.52 -2.96
N GLN A 240 0.38 -17.33 -2.41
CA GLN A 240 -0.06 -16.14 -3.13
C GLN A 240 0.95 -15.71 -4.18
N SER A 241 2.25 -15.70 -3.84
CA SER A 241 3.34 -15.45 -4.79
C SER A 241 3.35 -16.50 -5.90
N ALA A 242 3.18 -17.77 -5.58
CA ALA A 242 3.10 -18.85 -6.56
C ALA A 242 1.89 -18.68 -7.49
N ALA A 243 0.72 -18.30 -6.94
CA ALA A 243 -0.48 -18.04 -7.73
C ALA A 243 -0.30 -16.87 -8.72
N TYR A 244 0.33 -15.81 -8.28
CA TYR A 244 0.63 -14.65 -9.12
C TYR A 244 1.53 -15.03 -10.32
N GLU A 245 2.61 -15.75 -10.07
CA GLU A 245 3.50 -16.23 -11.12
C GLU A 245 2.77 -17.19 -12.09
N ALA A 246 1.89 -18.06 -11.58
CA ALA A 246 1.07 -18.95 -12.42
C ALA A 246 0.17 -18.13 -13.37
N ILE A 247 -0.46 -17.05 -12.89
CA ILE A 247 -1.32 -16.19 -13.72
C ILE A 247 -0.49 -15.55 -14.85
N LEU A 248 0.70 -15.04 -14.53
CA LEU A 248 1.57 -14.42 -15.53
C LEU A 248 2.01 -15.41 -16.61
N ILE A 249 2.31 -16.66 -16.23
CA ILE A 249 2.67 -17.74 -17.16
C ILE A 249 1.47 -18.06 -18.07
N LEU A 250 0.30 -18.31 -17.48
CA LEU A 250 -0.91 -18.69 -18.24
C LEU A 250 -1.36 -17.57 -19.19
N LYS A 251 -1.24 -16.29 -18.80
CA LYS A 251 -1.51 -15.15 -19.69
C LYS A 251 -0.56 -15.14 -20.89
N ARG A 252 0.74 -15.35 -20.69
CA ARG A 252 1.73 -15.38 -21.78
C ARG A 252 1.47 -16.56 -22.74
N GLU A 253 1.08 -17.72 -22.23
CA GLU A 253 0.72 -18.89 -23.05
C GLU A 253 -0.52 -18.60 -23.92
N SER A 254 -1.56 -17.95 -23.37
CA SER A 254 -2.76 -17.58 -24.11
C SER A 254 -2.49 -16.54 -25.21
N ASP A 255 -1.68 -15.51 -24.92
CA ASP A 255 -1.30 -14.48 -25.88
C ASP A 255 -0.45 -15.05 -27.04
N SER A 256 0.37 -16.04 -26.75
CA SER A 256 1.19 -16.74 -27.73
C SER A 256 0.35 -17.62 -28.67
N GLN A 257 -0.69 -18.27 -28.15
CA GLN A 257 -1.61 -19.09 -28.94
C GLN A 257 -2.50 -18.23 -29.87
N ASN A 258 -2.98 -17.08 -29.40
CA ASN A 258 -3.77 -16.14 -30.20
C ASN A 258 -2.95 -15.57 -31.39
N LYS A 259 -1.67 -15.28 -31.20
CA LYS A 259 -0.79 -14.81 -32.28
C LYS A 259 -0.47 -15.89 -33.32
N GLN A 260 -0.48 -17.16 -32.96
CA GLN A 260 -0.29 -18.26 -33.92
C GLN A 260 -1.56 -18.61 -34.68
N GLY A 261 -2.75 -18.36 -34.13
CA GLY A 261 -4.03 -18.54 -34.80
C GLY A 261 -4.31 -17.53 -35.90
N GLU A 262 -3.78 -16.31 -35.81
CA GLU A 262 -3.95 -15.27 -36.84
C GLU A 262 -3.05 -15.45 -38.09
N HIS A 263 -2.02 -16.29 -38.00
CA HIS A 263 -1.13 -16.57 -39.15
C HIS A 263 -1.53 -17.80 -39.98
N THR A 264 -2.64 -18.46 -39.68
CA THR A 264 -3.07 -19.68 -40.40
C THR A 264 -4.28 -19.44 -41.32
N CYS A 265 -4.72 -18.21 -41.46
CA CYS A 265 -5.79 -17.82 -42.40
C CYS A 265 -5.23 -16.83 -43.47
N ILE A 266 -4.41 -17.34 -44.39
CA ILE A 266 -4.16 -16.74 -45.69
C ILE A 266 -4.21 -17.85 -46.74
#